data_fce2b28436260e69cf929d127a6f00a9
#
_entry.id   fce2b28436260e69cf929d127a6f00a9
#
_cell.length_a   1.000
_cell.length_b   1.000
_cell.length_c   1.000
_cell.angle_alpha   90.00
_cell.angle_beta   90.00
_cell.angle_gamma   90.00
#
_symmetry.space_group_name_H-M   'P 1'
#
loop_
_entity.id
_entity.type
_entity.pdbx_description
1 polymer ?
#
loop_
_entity_poly.entity_id
_entity_poly.type
_entity_poly.pdbx_seq_one_letter_code
_entity_poly.pdbx_strand_id
1 'polypeptide(L)'
;IVTALLSVPLEKRIRRQYRQAASEKLAGCSCIKIGITGSYGKTSVKNILNQLLSMKYACCATPLSYNNEMGITRTIREKLTLSDEIFLCEMGADHVHEIEDLCRFVQPDYGIVTAVGLQHLATFKSLENILHEKLQLAEYAKKAVFINTDNEYLRNAQINNPIKIISYGVKQPADYQGVNIFCDASGSR
;
A
#
# COMPACT_ATOMS: atom_id res chain seq x y z
N ILE A 1 12.15 31.88 -15.18
CA ILE A 1 13.15 31.34 -14.22
C ILE A 1 12.91 31.92 -12.81
N VAL A 2 12.72 33.23 -12.64
CA VAL A 2 12.50 33.88 -11.33
C VAL A 2 11.20 33.42 -10.68
N THR A 3 10.11 33.25 -11.42
CA THR A 3 8.84 32.76 -10.92
C THR A 3 8.95 31.31 -10.38
N ALA A 4 9.71 30.44 -11.04
CA ALA A 4 9.94 29.07 -10.58
C ALA A 4 10.75 29.02 -9.26
N LEU A 5 11.71 29.93 -9.07
CA LEU A 5 12.51 30.00 -7.86
C LEU A 5 11.71 30.47 -6.64
N LEU A 6 10.69 31.31 -6.83
CA LEU A 6 9.81 31.81 -5.77
C LEU A 6 8.66 30.80 -5.48
N SER A 7 8.19 30.03 -6.47
CA SER A 7 7.10 29.09 -6.27
C SER A 7 7.53 27.82 -5.50
N VAL A 8 8.76 27.34 -5.69
CA VAL A 8 9.27 26.11 -5.03
C VAL A 8 9.17 26.13 -3.49
N PRO A 9 9.64 27.18 -2.78
CA PRO A 9 9.52 27.21 -1.32
C PRO A 9 8.06 27.33 -0.85
N LEU A 10 7.21 28.03 -1.60
CA LEU A 10 5.79 28.16 -1.30
C LEU A 10 5.08 26.82 -1.49
N GLU A 11 5.33 26.12 -2.59
CA GLU A 11 4.79 24.79 -2.85
C GLU A 11 5.21 23.79 -1.78
N LYS A 12 6.48 23.77 -1.38
CA LYS A 12 6.98 22.91 -0.29
C LYS A 12 6.27 23.21 1.03
N ARG A 13 6.04 24.49 1.33
CA ARG A 13 5.32 24.91 2.55
C ARG A 13 3.86 24.43 2.52
N ILE A 14 3.17 24.60 1.40
CA ILE A 14 1.78 24.17 1.21
C ILE A 14 1.67 22.64 1.32
N ARG A 15 2.56 21.91 0.65
CA ARG A 15 2.60 20.42 0.73
C ARG A 15 2.80 19.97 2.18
N ARG A 16 3.72 20.60 2.91
CA ARG A 16 3.99 20.28 4.32
C ARG A 16 2.76 20.53 5.21
N GLN A 17 2.06 21.65 5.01
CA GLN A 17 0.83 21.95 5.74
C GLN A 17 -0.27 20.93 5.44
N TYR A 18 -0.44 20.55 4.18
CA TYR A 18 -1.43 19.54 3.79
C TYR A 18 -1.11 18.16 4.37
N ARG A 19 0.15 17.76 4.33
CA ARG A 19 0.61 16.51 4.94
C ARG A 19 0.38 16.52 6.45
N GLN A 20 0.70 17.61 7.12
CA GLN A 20 0.49 17.74 8.56
C GLN A 20 -1.00 17.62 8.92
N ALA A 21 -1.86 18.38 8.24
CA ALA A 21 -3.31 18.29 8.45
C ALA A 21 -3.87 16.87 8.19
N ALA A 22 -3.34 16.17 7.19
CA ALA A 22 -3.69 14.77 6.94
C ALA A 22 -3.20 13.84 8.05
N SER A 23 -1.98 14.05 8.57
CA SER A 23 -1.44 13.28 9.70
C SER A 23 -2.27 13.46 10.96
N GLU A 24 -2.66 14.69 11.28
CA GLU A 24 -3.50 15.01 12.43
C GLU A 24 -4.87 14.33 12.31
N LYS A 25 -5.49 14.42 11.14
CA LYS A 25 -6.77 13.74 10.85
C LYS A 25 -6.66 12.22 10.97
N LEU A 26 -5.59 11.64 10.43
CA LEU A 26 -5.34 10.20 10.49
C LEU A 26 -5.04 9.73 11.93
N ALA A 27 -4.35 10.54 12.71
CA ALA A 27 -4.11 10.25 14.14
C ALA A 27 -5.39 10.30 14.97
N GLY A 28 -6.35 11.16 14.61
CA GLY A 28 -7.67 11.22 15.26
C GLY A 28 -8.66 10.13 14.80
N CYS A 29 -8.33 9.38 13.73
CA CYS A 29 -9.15 8.27 13.23
C CYS A 29 -8.75 6.96 13.91
N SER A 30 -9.71 6.26 14.51
CA SER A 30 -9.50 4.92 15.07
C SER A 30 -9.57 3.81 14.03
N CYS A 31 -9.58 4.14 12.74
CA CYS A 31 -9.68 3.19 11.65
C CYS A 31 -8.48 2.24 11.58
N ILE A 32 -8.75 0.99 11.17
CA ILE A 32 -7.72 0.02 10.81
C ILE A 32 -7.09 0.45 9.49
N LYS A 33 -5.76 0.62 9.46
CA LYS A 33 -5.02 1.07 8.30
C LYS A 33 -4.37 -0.13 7.59
N ILE A 34 -4.72 -0.35 6.33
CA ILE A 34 -4.21 -1.45 5.51
C ILE A 34 -3.41 -0.86 4.34
N GLY A 35 -2.09 -1.04 4.38
CA GLY A 35 -1.20 -0.68 3.28
C GLY A 35 -1.18 -1.79 2.22
N ILE A 36 -1.16 -1.41 0.94
CA ILE A 36 -1.11 -2.35 -0.18
C ILE A 36 -0.03 -1.91 -1.15
N THR A 37 1.01 -2.72 -1.32
CA THR A 37 2.12 -2.45 -2.25
C THR A 37 2.44 -3.64 -3.13
N GLY A 38 3.33 -3.43 -4.08
CA GLY A 38 3.84 -4.43 -5.03
C GLY A 38 4.12 -3.82 -6.39
N SER A 39 4.78 -4.56 -7.26
CA SER A 39 4.99 -4.15 -8.65
C SER A 39 3.68 -4.22 -9.44
N TYR A 40 2.89 -5.29 -9.25
CA TYR A 40 1.65 -5.55 -9.99
C TYR A 40 0.51 -5.87 -9.02
N GLY A 41 -0.74 -5.63 -9.45
CA GLY A 41 -1.95 -6.08 -8.74
C GLY A 41 -2.43 -5.19 -7.58
N LYS A 42 -1.70 -4.14 -7.18
CA LYS A 42 -2.07 -3.23 -6.08
C LYS A 42 -3.51 -2.72 -6.18
N THR A 43 -3.83 -2.07 -7.29
CA THR A 43 -5.15 -1.43 -7.50
C THR A 43 -6.27 -2.47 -7.57
N SER A 44 -6.03 -3.62 -8.19
CA SER A 44 -7.01 -4.71 -8.24
C SER A 44 -7.30 -5.26 -6.85
N VAL A 45 -6.26 -5.57 -6.07
CA VAL A 45 -6.41 -6.05 -4.69
C VAL A 45 -7.12 -5.02 -3.82
N LYS A 46 -6.72 -3.74 -3.90
CA LYS A 46 -7.40 -2.65 -3.20
C LYS A 46 -8.90 -2.59 -3.52
N ASN A 47 -9.25 -2.63 -4.81
CA ASN A 47 -10.64 -2.51 -5.23
C ASN A 47 -11.48 -3.71 -4.79
N ILE A 48 -10.96 -4.93 -4.93
CA ILE A 48 -11.63 -6.15 -4.48
C ILE A 48 -11.83 -6.12 -2.95
N LEU A 49 -10.78 -5.79 -2.20
CA LEU A 49 -10.88 -5.67 -0.75
C LEU A 49 -11.86 -4.58 -0.33
N ASN A 50 -11.83 -3.42 -0.99
CA ASN A 50 -12.79 -2.36 -0.69
C ASN A 50 -14.23 -2.82 -0.90
N GLN A 51 -14.51 -3.53 -2.00
CA GLN A 51 -15.83 -4.05 -2.28
C GLN A 51 -16.27 -5.08 -1.22
N LEU A 52 -15.41 -6.03 -0.86
CA LEU A 52 -15.71 -7.06 0.12
C LEU A 52 -15.90 -6.49 1.53
N LEU A 53 -14.98 -5.63 1.96
CA LEU A 53 -15.02 -5.07 3.31
C LEU A 53 -16.17 -4.06 3.49
N SER A 54 -16.51 -3.31 2.45
CA SER A 54 -17.64 -2.36 2.47
C SER A 54 -19.01 -3.03 2.61
N MET A 55 -19.10 -4.35 2.48
CA MET A 55 -20.33 -5.09 2.80
C MET A 55 -20.64 -5.07 4.31
N LYS A 56 -19.64 -4.79 5.14
CA LYS A 56 -19.79 -4.85 6.62
C LYS A 56 -19.24 -3.64 7.35
N TYR A 57 -18.24 -2.97 6.82
CA TYR A 57 -17.49 -1.89 7.47
C TYR A 57 -17.59 -0.59 6.68
N ALA A 58 -17.51 0.54 7.35
CA ALA A 58 -17.30 1.82 6.69
C ALA A 58 -15.85 1.90 6.19
N CYS A 59 -15.67 1.90 4.87
CA CYS A 59 -14.35 1.82 4.24
C CYS A 59 -14.04 3.08 3.46
N CYS A 60 -12.87 3.66 3.70
CA CYS A 60 -12.24 4.64 2.84
C CYS A 60 -11.08 4.00 2.10
N ALA A 61 -11.02 4.14 0.78
CA ALA A 61 -9.91 3.66 -0.04
C ALA A 61 -9.30 4.78 -0.88
N THR A 62 -7.98 4.72 -1.11
CA THR A 62 -7.34 5.64 -2.06
C THR A 62 -7.96 5.47 -3.45
N PRO A 63 -8.46 6.55 -4.09
CA PRO A 63 -9.11 6.45 -5.39
C PRO A 63 -8.09 6.22 -6.51
N LEU A 64 -8.52 5.54 -7.57
CA LEU A 64 -7.68 5.30 -8.75
C LEU A 64 -6.27 4.82 -8.34
N SER A 65 -5.23 5.45 -8.88
CA SER A 65 -3.81 5.23 -8.56
C SER A 65 -3.22 6.33 -7.66
N TYR A 66 -4.02 6.89 -6.71
CA TYR A 66 -3.52 7.85 -5.72
C TYR A 66 -2.67 7.12 -4.67
N ASN A 67 -1.49 6.67 -5.10
CA ASN A 67 -0.61 5.78 -4.35
C ASN A 67 0.72 6.44 -3.92
N ASN A 68 0.89 7.74 -4.18
CA ASN A 68 2.01 8.55 -3.72
C ASN A 68 1.60 9.46 -2.56
N GLU A 69 2.57 10.14 -1.93
CA GLU A 69 2.34 11.00 -0.77
C GLU A 69 1.21 12.01 -0.97
N MET A 70 1.20 12.72 -2.11
CA MET A 70 0.19 13.75 -2.35
C MET A 70 -1.20 13.17 -2.61
N GLY A 71 -1.29 12.05 -3.32
CA GLY A 71 -2.55 11.34 -3.56
C GLY A 71 -3.17 10.80 -2.27
N ILE A 72 -2.33 10.20 -1.40
CA ILE A 72 -2.74 9.72 -0.08
C ILE A 72 -3.15 10.88 0.83
N THR A 73 -2.34 11.95 0.88
CA THR A 73 -2.65 13.19 1.62
C THR A 73 -4.01 13.75 1.22
N ARG A 74 -4.26 13.84 -0.08
CA ARG A 74 -5.53 14.31 -0.62
C ARG A 74 -6.69 13.42 -0.22
N THR A 75 -6.53 12.10 -0.33
CA THR A 75 -7.55 11.13 0.06
C THR A 75 -7.91 11.28 1.54
N ILE A 76 -6.93 11.36 2.42
CA ILE A 76 -7.15 11.53 3.85
C ILE A 76 -7.91 12.83 4.14
N ARG A 77 -7.51 13.93 3.52
CA ARG A 77 -8.14 15.23 3.77
C ARG A 77 -9.56 15.31 3.23
N GLU A 78 -9.80 14.81 2.03
CA GLU A 78 -11.06 15.03 1.30
C GLU A 78 -12.08 13.90 1.50
N LYS A 79 -11.63 12.66 1.76
CA LYS A 79 -12.51 11.48 1.75
C LYS A 79 -12.59 10.77 3.09
N LEU A 80 -11.45 10.56 3.79
CA LEU A 80 -11.45 9.87 5.07
C LEU A 80 -12.30 10.64 6.08
N THR A 81 -13.18 9.95 6.79
CA THR A 81 -14.00 10.50 7.87
C THR A 81 -13.65 9.83 9.20
N LEU A 82 -14.05 10.42 10.32
CA LEU A 82 -13.83 9.82 11.64
C LEU A 82 -14.72 8.58 11.88
N SER A 83 -15.76 8.40 11.08
CA SER A 83 -16.64 7.24 11.12
C SER A 83 -16.15 6.07 10.27
N ASP A 84 -15.10 6.25 9.45
CA ASP A 84 -14.53 5.14 8.72
C ASP A 84 -13.82 4.17 9.67
N GLU A 85 -14.11 2.88 9.50
CA GLU A 85 -13.54 1.80 10.30
C GLU A 85 -12.28 1.22 9.66
N ILE A 86 -12.16 1.34 8.34
CA ILE A 86 -11.03 0.81 7.56
C ILE A 86 -10.54 1.84 6.55
N PHE A 87 -9.23 2.07 6.53
CA PHE A 87 -8.55 2.85 5.50
C PHE A 87 -7.66 1.96 4.65
N LEU A 88 -8.04 1.75 3.38
CA LEU A 88 -7.28 1.00 2.37
C LEU A 88 -6.36 1.95 1.61
N CYS A 89 -5.07 1.85 1.83
CA CYS A 89 -4.07 2.74 1.28
C CYS A 89 -3.19 2.01 0.25
N GLU A 90 -3.37 2.31 -1.03
CA GLU A 90 -2.43 1.87 -2.07
C GLU A 90 -1.15 2.68 -1.95
N MET A 91 0.01 1.99 -1.91
CA MET A 91 1.34 2.57 -1.75
C MET A 91 2.21 2.21 -2.96
N GLY A 92 2.49 3.19 -3.78
CA GLY A 92 3.38 3.09 -4.94
C GLY A 92 4.76 3.66 -4.64
N ALA A 93 5.76 3.19 -5.37
CA ALA A 93 7.11 3.75 -5.36
C ALA A 93 7.76 3.60 -6.72
N ASP A 94 8.41 4.66 -7.17
CA ASP A 94 9.24 4.74 -8.35
C ASP A 94 10.74 4.84 -7.98
N HIS A 95 11.03 5.18 -6.71
CA HIS A 95 12.37 5.30 -6.14
C HIS A 95 12.44 4.62 -4.77
N VAL A 96 13.68 4.38 -4.32
CA VAL A 96 13.94 3.84 -2.97
C VAL A 96 13.51 4.81 -1.87
N HIS A 97 13.12 4.28 -0.73
CA HIS A 97 12.62 4.97 0.47
C HIS A 97 11.22 5.60 0.36
N GLU A 98 10.54 5.49 -0.78
CA GLU A 98 9.18 6.06 -0.90
C GLU A 98 8.14 5.24 -0.12
N ILE A 99 8.23 3.89 -0.13
CA ILE A 99 7.32 3.06 0.70
C ILE A 99 7.60 3.26 2.18
N GLU A 100 8.86 3.38 2.58
CA GLU A 100 9.23 3.70 3.95
C GLU A 100 8.59 5.02 4.41
N ASP A 101 8.71 6.09 3.61
CA ASP A 101 8.13 7.39 3.90
C ASP A 101 6.59 7.35 3.99
N LEU A 102 5.96 6.58 3.10
CA LEU A 102 4.51 6.36 3.14
C LEU A 102 4.09 5.56 4.39
N CYS A 103 4.87 4.56 4.78
CA CYS A 103 4.62 3.80 5.99
C CYS A 103 4.77 4.64 7.26
N ARG A 104 5.78 5.50 7.33
CA ARG A 104 5.96 6.46 8.44
C ARG A 104 4.80 7.46 8.52
N PHE A 105 4.25 7.85 7.38
CA PHE A 105 3.12 8.77 7.29
C PHE A 105 1.80 8.09 7.68
N VAL A 106 1.48 6.94 7.07
CA VAL A 106 0.19 6.24 7.24
C VAL A 106 0.16 5.38 8.49
N GLN A 107 1.30 4.80 8.89
CA GLN A 107 1.45 3.87 10.02
C GLN A 107 0.50 2.66 9.91
N PRO A 108 0.65 1.81 8.89
CA PRO A 108 -0.27 0.71 8.60
C PRO A 108 -0.33 -0.31 9.75
N ASP A 109 -1.54 -0.76 10.09
CA ASP A 109 -1.75 -1.89 10.99
C ASP A 109 -1.45 -3.21 10.29
N TYR A 110 -1.87 -3.33 9.03
CA TYR A 110 -1.67 -4.49 8.18
C TYR A 110 -1.00 -4.09 6.86
N GLY A 111 -0.15 -4.96 6.35
CA GLY A 111 0.48 -4.83 5.04
C GLY A 111 0.03 -5.93 4.08
N ILE A 112 -0.09 -5.62 2.80
CA ILE A 112 -0.28 -6.61 1.74
C ILE A 112 0.77 -6.35 0.67
N VAL A 113 1.62 -7.34 0.41
CA VAL A 113 2.61 -7.27 -0.68
C VAL A 113 2.15 -8.23 -1.78
N THR A 114 1.70 -7.66 -2.91
CA THR A 114 1.00 -8.42 -3.95
C THR A 114 1.93 -9.21 -4.86
N ALA A 115 2.95 -8.55 -5.40
CA ALA A 115 3.96 -9.18 -6.24
C ALA A 115 5.18 -8.28 -6.38
N VAL A 116 6.34 -8.87 -6.61
CA VAL A 116 7.59 -8.18 -6.99
C VAL A 116 7.99 -8.64 -8.37
N GLY A 117 8.40 -7.71 -9.20
CA GLY A 117 8.87 -7.97 -10.56
C GLY A 117 9.56 -6.75 -11.14
N LEU A 118 10.07 -6.89 -12.36
CA LEU A 118 10.86 -5.89 -13.07
C LEU A 118 10.00 -4.68 -13.50
N GLN A 119 9.69 -3.82 -12.55
CA GLN A 119 9.01 -2.55 -12.78
C GLN A 119 9.91 -1.41 -12.30
N HIS A 120 9.96 -0.30 -13.05
CA HIS A 120 10.80 0.87 -12.73
C HIS A 120 12.31 0.53 -12.55
N LEU A 121 12.82 -0.46 -13.30
CA LEU A 121 14.20 -0.92 -13.18
C LEU A 121 15.23 0.21 -13.41
N ALA A 122 14.90 1.18 -14.25
CA ALA A 122 15.78 2.33 -14.51
C ALA A 122 16.05 3.17 -13.24
N THR A 123 15.07 3.30 -12.34
CA THR A 123 15.20 4.07 -11.10
C THR A 123 15.66 3.22 -9.93
N PHE A 124 15.19 1.99 -9.80
CA PHE A 124 15.61 1.06 -8.74
C PHE A 124 16.97 0.40 -9.00
N LYS A 125 17.41 0.33 -10.26
CA LYS A 125 18.69 -0.25 -10.71
C LYS A 125 18.80 -1.77 -10.60
N SER A 126 18.15 -2.41 -9.64
CA SER A 126 18.15 -3.87 -9.48
C SER A 126 16.82 -4.39 -8.95
N LEU A 127 16.59 -5.69 -9.12
CA LEU A 127 15.43 -6.38 -8.58
C LEU A 127 15.48 -6.46 -7.05
N GLU A 128 16.67 -6.60 -6.49
CA GLU A 128 16.90 -6.62 -5.05
C GLU A 128 16.44 -5.30 -4.42
N ASN A 129 16.72 -4.16 -5.06
CA ASN A 129 16.25 -2.86 -4.58
C ASN A 129 14.72 -2.74 -4.67
N ILE A 130 14.11 -3.30 -5.74
CA ILE A 130 12.64 -3.34 -5.85
C ILE A 130 12.04 -4.20 -4.73
N LEU A 131 12.60 -5.39 -4.49
CA LEU A 131 12.17 -6.28 -3.41
C LEU A 131 12.30 -5.60 -2.05
N HIS A 132 13.47 -5.04 -1.75
CA HIS A 132 13.74 -4.33 -0.50
C HIS A 132 12.75 -3.18 -0.29
N GLU A 133 12.49 -2.40 -1.34
CA GLU A 133 11.52 -1.29 -1.27
C GLU A 133 10.10 -1.77 -0.97
N LYS A 134 9.62 -2.81 -1.64
CA LYS A 134 8.25 -3.32 -1.39
C LYS A 134 8.12 -3.98 -0.03
N LEU A 135 9.20 -4.60 0.48
CA LEU A 135 9.23 -5.18 1.81
C LEU A 135 9.23 -4.14 2.95
N GLN A 136 9.52 -2.86 2.66
CA GLN A 136 9.38 -1.81 3.67
C GLN A 136 7.97 -1.81 4.28
N LEU A 137 6.92 -2.13 3.51
CA LEU A 137 5.59 -2.26 4.08
C LEU A 137 5.49 -3.37 5.14
N ALA A 138 6.19 -4.49 4.94
CA ALA A 138 6.24 -5.56 5.93
C ALA A 138 7.04 -5.16 7.18
N GLU A 139 8.13 -4.43 7.00
CA GLU A 139 8.96 -3.96 8.12
C GLU A 139 8.25 -2.92 8.99
N TYR A 140 7.31 -2.16 8.43
CA TYR A 140 6.58 -1.10 9.14
C TYR A 140 5.16 -1.46 9.58
N ALA A 141 4.59 -2.57 9.10
CA ALA A 141 3.27 -3.02 9.54
C ALA A 141 3.29 -3.36 11.05
N LYS A 142 2.19 -3.03 11.77
CA LYS A 142 2.16 -3.14 13.24
C LYS A 142 1.65 -4.50 13.73
N LYS A 143 0.78 -5.18 12.95
CA LYS A 143 0.08 -6.40 13.39
C LYS A 143 0.41 -7.62 12.55
N ALA A 144 0.26 -7.50 11.23
CA ALA A 144 0.54 -8.60 10.32
C ALA A 144 0.82 -8.11 8.90
N VAL A 145 1.47 -8.96 8.12
CA VAL A 145 1.68 -8.77 6.69
C VAL A 145 1.20 -9.99 5.91
N PHE A 146 0.53 -9.74 4.80
CA PHE A 146 0.09 -10.76 3.85
C PHE A 146 1.07 -10.83 2.67
N ILE A 147 1.62 -12.01 2.42
CA ILE A 147 2.67 -12.24 1.43
C ILE A 147 2.21 -13.27 0.40
N ASN A 148 2.33 -12.93 -0.87
CA ASN A 148 2.00 -13.82 -1.98
C ASN A 148 3.13 -14.85 -2.22
N THR A 149 2.90 -16.12 -1.89
CA THR A 149 3.88 -17.20 -2.09
C THR A 149 4.00 -17.67 -3.54
N ASP A 150 3.06 -17.34 -4.40
CA ASP A 150 3.19 -17.64 -5.83
C ASP A 150 4.26 -16.78 -6.50
N ASN A 151 4.63 -15.65 -5.87
CA ASN A 151 5.74 -14.83 -6.29
C ASN A 151 7.05 -15.35 -5.67
N GLU A 152 7.98 -15.81 -6.49
CA GLU A 152 9.24 -16.44 -6.05
C GLU A 152 10.11 -15.52 -5.17
N TYR A 153 10.13 -14.23 -5.47
CA TYR A 153 10.92 -13.25 -4.73
C TYR A 153 10.35 -13.02 -3.33
N LEU A 154 9.03 -12.96 -3.22
CA LEU A 154 8.33 -12.79 -1.94
C LEU A 154 8.37 -14.05 -1.09
N ARG A 155 8.26 -15.24 -1.69
CA ARG A 155 8.30 -16.52 -0.99
C ARG A 155 9.61 -16.74 -0.23
N ASN A 156 10.73 -16.27 -0.81
CA ASN A 156 12.06 -16.42 -0.26
C ASN A 156 12.54 -15.18 0.52
N ALA A 157 11.66 -14.17 0.68
CA ALA A 157 12.03 -12.93 1.32
C ALA A 157 12.19 -13.09 2.84
N GLN A 158 13.22 -12.44 3.38
CA GLN A 158 13.40 -12.33 4.82
C GLN A 158 12.75 -11.02 5.31
N ILE A 159 11.92 -11.13 6.34
CA ILE A 159 11.25 -10.00 7.01
C ILE A 159 11.76 -10.02 8.44
N ASN A 160 12.36 -8.89 8.87
CA ASN A 160 12.97 -8.80 10.20
C ASN A 160 11.99 -8.30 11.27
N ASN A 161 10.87 -7.73 10.86
CA ASN A 161 9.84 -7.28 11.80
C ASN A 161 9.18 -8.48 12.48
N PRO A 162 9.14 -8.56 13.84
CA PRO A 162 8.58 -9.68 14.58
C PRO A 162 7.04 -9.71 14.59
N ILE A 163 6.41 -9.43 13.45
CA ILE A 163 4.96 -9.48 13.25
C ILE A 163 4.52 -10.80 12.64
N LYS A 164 3.22 -11.05 12.68
CA LYS A 164 2.65 -12.23 12.03
C LYS A 164 2.76 -12.10 10.51
N ILE A 165 3.44 -13.05 9.88
CA ILE A 165 3.45 -13.23 8.43
C ILE A 165 2.33 -14.21 8.07
N ILE A 166 1.47 -13.82 7.14
CA ILE A 166 0.36 -14.63 6.64
C ILE A 166 0.60 -14.83 5.15
N SER A 167 0.83 -16.05 4.75
CA SER A 167 1.05 -16.41 3.36
C SER A 167 -0.26 -16.68 2.62
N TYR A 168 -0.31 -16.29 1.36
CA TYR A 168 -1.41 -16.64 0.47
C TYR A 168 -0.90 -16.98 -0.94
N GLY A 169 -1.63 -17.84 -1.63
CA GLY A 169 -1.27 -18.27 -2.98
C GLY A 169 -2.27 -19.26 -3.57
N VAL A 170 -2.03 -19.67 -4.80
CA VAL A 170 -2.82 -20.64 -5.54
C VAL A 170 -1.95 -21.83 -5.92
N LYS A 171 -0.73 -21.56 -6.41
CA LYS A 171 0.18 -22.58 -6.96
C LYS A 171 1.13 -23.16 -5.91
N GLN A 172 1.45 -22.38 -4.90
CA GLN A 172 2.40 -22.76 -3.86
C GLN A 172 1.69 -22.95 -2.53
N PRO A 173 2.21 -23.82 -1.64
CA PRO A 173 1.68 -23.96 -0.29
C PRO A 173 1.65 -22.63 0.44
N ALA A 174 0.55 -22.35 1.12
CA ALA A 174 0.33 -21.11 1.85
C ALA A 174 -0.66 -21.33 3.00
N ASP A 175 -0.69 -20.39 3.98
CA ASP A 175 -1.69 -20.39 5.07
C ASP A 175 -3.11 -20.28 4.51
N TYR A 176 -3.27 -19.49 3.45
CA TYR A 176 -4.51 -19.36 2.70
C TYR A 176 -4.27 -19.74 1.24
N GLN A 177 -4.67 -20.93 0.86
CA GLN A 177 -4.49 -21.44 -0.50
C GLN A 177 -5.81 -21.45 -1.26
N GLY A 178 -5.82 -20.80 -2.42
CA GLY A 178 -6.93 -20.92 -3.37
C GLY A 178 -6.90 -22.29 -4.05
N VAL A 179 -8.00 -23.03 -3.97
CA VAL A 179 -8.15 -24.34 -4.59
C VAL A 179 -9.40 -24.38 -5.45
N ASN A 180 -9.40 -25.25 -6.47
CA ASN A 180 -10.54 -25.44 -7.38
C ASN A 180 -11.03 -24.12 -8.02
N ILE A 181 -10.07 -23.29 -8.46
CA ILE A 181 -10.39 -22.03 -9.11
C ILE A 181 -10.76 -22.27 -10.57
N PHE A 182 -11.98 -21.90 -10.94
CA PHE A 182 -12.47 -21.91 -12.31
C PHE A 182 -12.64 -20.48 -12.80
N CYS A 183 -12.10 -20.20 -13.99
CA CYS A 183 -12.26 -18.90 -14.66
C CYS A 183 -12.93 -19.14 -16.01
N ASP A 184 -14.04 -18.48 -16.25
CA ASP A 184 -14.75 -18.46 -17.52
C ASP A 184 -15.19 -17.03 -17.89
N ALA A 185 -15.94 -16.89 -18.98
CA ALA A 185 -16.43 -15.60 -19.46
C ALA A 185 -17.39 -14.90 -18.48
N SER A 186 -17.94 -15.61 -17.48
CA SER A 186 -18.85 -15.07 -16.46
C SER A 186 -18.11 -14.65 -15.17
N GLY A 187 -16.83 -14.98 -15.04
CA GLY A 187 -15.98 -14.63 -13.89
C GLY A 187 -15.13 -15.78 -13.37
N SER A 188 -14.62 -15.63 -12.15
CA SER A 188 -13.87 -16.66 -11.42
C SER A 188 -14.67 -17.15 -10.20
N ARG A 189 -14.55 -18.46 -9.92
CA ARG A 189 -15.15 -19.14 -8.75
C ARG A 189 -14.09 -19.92 -8.01
#